data_2dce1ee79ab4db665403c786a3b2a278
#
_entry.id   2dce1ee79ab4db665403c786a3b2a278
#
_cell.length_a   1.000
_cell.length_b   1.000
_cell.length_c   1.000
_cell.angle_alpha   90.00
_cell.angle_beta   90.00
_cell.angle_gamma   90.00
#
_symmetry.space_group_name_H-M   'P 1'
#
loop_
_entity.id
_entity.type
_entity.pdbx_description
1 polymer ?
#
loop_
_entity_poly.entity_id
_entity_poly.type
_entity_poly.pdbx_seq_one_letter_code
_entity_poly.pdbx_strand_id
1 'polypeptide(L)'
;VFIGINSVIPIIEKENGGSVINFGSIVTMRPGSTGPAYQASKTGLIGLTKSAALSFAKKNIRFNLICPGHVDTDFIRADNSYSPNDWSTSINNPENYNSRKKQIPLKNFQDPEDIANLVLFLASSESKMITGAVIPVDGGSSL
;
A
#
# COMPACT_ATOMS: atom_id res chain seq x y z
N VAL A 1 -8.66 4.15 -7.46
CA VAL A 1 -9.13 3.06 -6.57
C VAL A 1 -10.65 2.98 -6.60
N PHE A 2 -11.41 4.04 -6.28
CA PHE A 2 -12.90 3.99 -6.24
C PHE A 2 -13.51 3.49 -7.56
N ILE A 3 -13.12 4.06 -8.70
CA ILE A 3 -13.58 3.61 -10.03
C ILE A 3 -13.23 2.13 -10.26
N GLY A 4 -11.99 1.72 -9.93
CA GLY A 4 -11.57 0.34 -10.09
C GLY A 4 -12.39 -0.63 -9.25
N ILE A 5 -12.70 -0.28 -7.99
CA ILE A 5 -13.58 -1.10 -7.14
C ILE A 5 -14.95 -1.28 -7.81
N ASN A 6 -15.59 -0.19 -8.25
CA ASN A 6 -16.90 -0.28 -8.90
C ASN A 6 -16.89 -1.12 -10.18
N SER A 7 -15.76 -1.12 -10.91
CA SER A 7 -15.62 -1.90 -12.13
C SER A 7 -15.45 -3.40 -11.89
N VAL A 8 -14.76 -3.79 -10.81
CA VAL A 8 -14.44 -5.21 -10.56
C VAL A 8 -15.50 -5.93 -9.72
N ILE A 9 -16.26 -5.21 -8.88
CA ILE A 9 -17.28 -5.81 -8.02
C ILE A 9 -18.28 -6.68 -8.78
N PRO A 10 -18.90 -6.24 -9.89
CA PRO A 10 -19.87 -7.08 -10.60
C PRO A 10 -19.28 -8.37 -11.16
N ILE A 11 -17.96 -8.40 -11.37
CA ILE A 11 -17.24 -9.58 -11.87
C ILE A 11 -17.00 -10.53 -10.70
N ILE A 12 -16.46 -10.02 -9.58
CA ILE A 12 -16.14 -10.81 -8.39
C ILE A 12 -17.40 -11.44 -7.77
N GLU A 13 -18.53 -10.74 -7.82
CA GLU A 13 -19.81 -11.26 -7.32
C GLU A 13 -20.27 -12.53 -8.07
N LYS A 14 -19.98 -12.62 -9.37
CA LYS A 14 -20.31 -13.81 -10.17
C LYS A 14 -19.46 -15.03 -9.80
N GLU A 15 -18.28 -14.81 -9.22
CA GLU A 15 -17.35 -15.84 -8.77
C GLU A 15 -17.57 -16.25 -7.29
N ASN A 16 -18.74 -15.88 -6.70
CA ASN A 16 -19.09 -16.15 -5.31
C ASN A 16 -18.13 -15.57 -4.25
N GLY A 17 -17.45 -14.50 -4.56
CA GLY A 17 -16.58 -13.77 -3.64
C GLY A 17 -15.16 -13.59 -4.13
N GLY A 18 -14.35 -12.90 -3.33
CA GLY A 18 -12.96 -12.62 -3.68
C GLY A 18 -12.25 -11.70 -2.71
N SER A 19 -11.06 -11.26 -3.11
CA SER A 19 -10.21 -10.37 -2.32
C SER A 19 -9.79 -9.16 -3.14
N VAL A 20 -10.11 -7.98 -2.62
CA VAL A 20 -9.66 -6.70 -3.17
C VAL A 20 -8.61 -6.12 -2.24
N ILE A 21 -7.42 -5.85 -2.77
CA ILE A 21 -6.28 -5.35 -2.02
C ILE A 21 -5.93 -3.97 -2.55
N ASN A 22 -6.13 -2.97 -1.72
CA ASN A 22 -5.80 -1.59 -2.03
C ASN A 22 -4.39 -1.24 -1.54
N PHE A 23 -3.73 -0.31 -2.22
CA PHE A 23 -2.40 0.17 -1.85
C PHE A 23 -2.45 1.60 -1.33
N GLY A 24 -2.25 1.75 -0.02
CA GLY A 24 -2.01 3.01 0.65
C GLY A 24 -0.55 3.46 0.58
N SER A 25 -0.05 3.87 1.69
CA SER A 25 1.36 4.25 1.96
C SER A 25 1.54 4.38 3.48
N ILE A 26 2.76 4.39 3.98
CA ILE A 26 3.04 4.74 5.38
C ILE A 26 2.49 6.12 5.76
N VAL A 27 2.39 7.06 4.80
CA VAL A 27 1.77 8.37 5.04
C VAL A 27 0.30 8.26 5.43
N THR A 28 -0.35 7.13 5.12
CA THR A 28 -1.70 6.81 5.57
C THR A 28 -1.78 6.70 7.10
N MET A 29 -0.70 6.22 7.72
CA MET A 29 -0.58 6.00 9.17
C MET A 29 0.10 7.18 9.86
N ARG A 30 1.09 7.78 9.22
CA ARG A 30 1.91 8.87 9.78
C ARG A 30 2.08 9.97 8.74
N PRO A 31 1.65 11.21 9.01
CA PRO A 31 1.91 12.33 8.12
C PRO A 31 3.42 12.51 7.88
N GLY A 32 3.80 12.74 6.63
CA GLY A 32 5.17 12.95 6.22
C GLY A 32 5.35 14.26 5.44
N SER A 33 6.54 14.44 4.88
CA SER A 33 6.89 15.61 4.06
C SER A 33 6.29 15.57 2.65
N THR A 34 5.55 14.52 2.30
CA THR A 34 4.81 14.44 1.04
C THR A 34 3.68 15.46 1.03
N GLY A 35 3.44 16.11 -0.10
CA GLY A 35 2.44 17.18 -0.19
C GLY A 35 1.02 16.77 0.27
N PRO A 36 0.19 17.74 0.70
CA PRO A 36 -1.11 17.46 1.33
C PRO A 36 -2.09 16.73 0.41
N ALA A 37 -2.02 16.91 -0.91
CA ALA A 37 -2.86 16.20 -1.86
C ALA A 37 -2.56 14.68 -1.87
N TYR A 38 -1.28 14.30 -1.86
CA TYR A 38 -0.87 12.90 -1.76
C TYR A 38 -1.31 12.29 -0.43
N GLN A 39 -1.05 13.00 0.68
CA GLN A 39 -1.48 12.59 2.02
C GLN A 39 -3.00 12.33 2.05
N ALA A 40 -3.81 13.28 1.57
CA ALA A 40 -5.26 13.14 1.54
C ALA A 40 -5.71 11.97 0.67
N SER A 41 -5.10 11.79 -0.51
CA SER A 41 -5.44 10.71 -1.44
C SER A 41 -5.18 9.32 -0.86
N LYS A 42 -4.10 9.15 -0.11
CA LYS A 42 -3.72 7.88 0.50
C LYS A 42 -4.48 7.62 1.82
N THR A 43 -4.66 8.64 2.65
CA THR A 43 -5.42 8.50 3.91
C THR A 43 -6.90 8.23 3.66
N GLY A 44 -7.51 8.81 2.63
CA GLY A 44 -8.88 8.54 2.24
C GLY A 44 -9.16 7.08 1.89
N LEU A 45 -8.12 6.30 1.52
CA LEU A 45 -8.26 4.88 1.23
C LEU A 45 -8.61 4.05 2.48
N ILE A 46 -8.33 4.52 3.70
CA ILE A 46 -8.78 3.85 4.93
C ILE A 46 -10.31 3.79 4.97
N GLY A 47 -10.95 4.95 4.84
CA GLY A 47 -12.42 5.05 4.85
C GLY A 47 -13.04 4.24 3.73
N LEU A 48 -12.50 4.39 2.51
CA LEU A 48 -12.97 3.65 1.33
C LEU A 48 -12.87 2.13 1.52
N THR A 49 -11.73 1.63 2.00
CA THR A 49 -11.51 0.19 2.20
C THR A 49 -12.44 -0.37 3.27
N LYS A 50 -12.58 0.32 4.40
CA LYS A 50 -13.45 -0.13 5.50
C LYS A 50 -14.93 -0.09 5.11
N SER A 51 -15.36 0.96 4.42
CA SER A 51 -16.73 1.08 3.91
C SER A 51 -17.05 -0.03 2.91
N ALA A 52 -16.16 -0.29 1.95
CA ALA A 52 -16.32 -1.38 1.01
C ALA A 52 -16.34 -2.75 1.70
N ALA A 53 -15.45 -2.99 2.68
CA ALA A 53 -15.43 -4.22 3.46
C ALA A 53 -16.79 -4.51 4.13
N LEU A 54 -17.41 -3.50 4.74
CA LEU A 54 -18.73 -3.62 5.34
C LEU A 54 -19.83 -3.86 4.30
N SER A 55 -19.81 -3.10 3.21
CA SER A 55 -20.85 -3.13 2.17
C SER A 55 -20.90 -4.47 1.44
N PHE A 56 -19.75 -5.10 1.24
CA PHE A 56 -19.62 -6.31 0.41
C PHE A 56 -19.35 -7.59 1.22
N ALA A 57 -19.31 -7.52 2.55
CA ALA A 57 -19.08 -8.70 3.40
C ALA A 57 -20.09 -9.83 3.14
N LYS A 58 -21.37 -9.50 2.99
CA LYS A 58 -22.43 -10.48 2.70
C LYS A 58 -22.28 -11.17 1.34
N LYS A 59 -21.49 -10.60 0.45
CA LYS A 59 -21.15 -11.14 -0.87
C LYS A 59 -19.84 -11.91 -0.87
N ASN A 60 -19.28 -12.18 0.31
CA ASN A 60 -18.01 -12.88 0.50
C ASN A 60 -16.83 -12.17 -0.21
N ILE A 61 -16.87 -10.83 -0.31
CA ILE A 61 -15.79 -10.04 -0.89
C ILE A 61 -15.05 -9.33 0.25
N ARG A 62 -13.75 -9.60 0.35
CA ARG A 62 -12.88 -9.00 1.36
C ARG A 62 -12.16 -7.77 0.77
N PHE A 63 -11.97 -6.74 1.59
CA PHE A 63 -11.24 -5.53 1.22
C PHE A 63 -10.19 -5.24 2.28
N ASN A 64 -8.93 -5.15 1.87
CA ASN A 64 -7.83 -4.81 2.77
C ASN A 64 -6.94 -3.73 2.15
N LEU A 65 -6.27 -2.97 2.99
CA LEU A 65 -5.36 -1.89 2.60
C LEU A 65 -3.95 -2.24 3.08
N ILE A 66 -3.02 -2.35 2.15
CA ILE A 66 -1.59 -2.47 2.45
C ILE A 66 -0.97 -1.07 2.42
N CYS A 67 -0.17 -0.74 3.41
CA CYS A 67 0.53 0.54 3.53
C CYS A 67 2.04 0.31 3.47
N PRO A 68 2.65 0.28 2.27
CA PRO A 68 4.08 0.12 2.11
C PRO A 68 4.87 1.30 2.68
N GLY A 69 6.06 1.01 3.19
CA GLY A 69 7.07 1.99 3.54
C GLY A 69 7.96 2.39 2.37
N HIS A 70 9.26 2.37 2.61
CA HIS A 70 10.27 2.64 1.59
C HIS A 70 10.61 1.34 0.84
N VAL A 71 9.98 1.14 -0.31
CA VAL A 71 10.22 -0.02 -1.18
C VAL A 71 11.28 0.36 -2.22
N ASP A 72 12.31 -0.45 -2.34
CA ASP A 72 13.40 -0.26 -3.31
C ASP A 72 12.90 -0.61 -4.71
N THR A 73 12.62 0.41 -5.50
CA THR A 73 12.06 0.31 -6.85
C THR A 73 12.61 1.42 -7.73
N ASP A 74 12.51 1.25 -9.04
CA ASP A 74 12.89 2.29 -10.01
C ASP A 74 12.19 3.62 -9.74
N PHE A 75 10.98 3.57 -9.15
CA PHE A 75 10.24 4.77 -8.77
C PHE A 75 10.99 5.66 -7.77
N ILE A 76 11.60 5.08 -6.73
CA ILE A 76 12.35 5.87 -5.73
C ILE A 76 13.83 6.03 -6.08
N ARG A 77 14.32 5.28 -7.09
CA ARG A 77 15.67 5.39 -7.64
C ARG A 77 15.81 6.48 -8.70
N ALA A 78 14.71 7.02 -9.22
CA ALA A 78 14.69 7.94 -10.34
C ALA A 78 15.35 7.38 -11.63
N ASP A 79 15.25 6.06 -11.82
CA ASP A 79 15.92 5.38 -12.95
C ASP A 79 15.09 5.40 -14.23
N ASN A 80 13.95 6.08 -14.23
CA ASN A 80 13.10 6.21 -15.40
C ASN A 80 12.37 7.58 -15.44
N SER A 81 11.87 7.94 -16.62
CA SER A 81 11.18 9.22 -16.86
C SER A 81 9.81 9.36 -16.17
N TYR A 82 9.27 8.29 -15.61
CA TYR A 82 7.98 8.28 -14.90
C TYR A 82 8.14 8.47 -13.39
N SER A 83 9.37 8.38 -12.87
CA SER A 83 9.63 8.67 -11.47
C SER A 83 9.45 10.16 -11.19
N PRO A 84 8.74 10.53 -10.10
CA PRO A 84 8.68 11.92 -9.65
C PRO A 84 9.97 12.35 -8.91
N ASN A 85 10.89 11.42 -8.70
CA ASN A 85 12.17 11.68 -8.05
C ASN A 85 13.23 12.09 -9.09
N ASP A 86 14.16 12.89 -8.64
CA ASP A 86 15.38 13.25 -9.33
C ASP A 86 16.60 12.93 -8.43
N TRP A 87 17.81 13.28 -8.85
CA TRP A 87 19.01 13.01 -8.05
C TRP A 87 18.92 13.57 -6.62
N SER A 88 18.25 14.71 -6.43
CA SER A 88 18.11 15.34 -5.10
C SER A 88 17.22 14.55 -4.15
N THR A 89 16.32 13.73 -4.68
CA THR A 89 15.34 12.94 -3.90
C THR A 89 15.52 11.43 -4.07
N SER A 90 16.27 10.98 -5.07
CA SER A 90 16.53 9.57 -5.36
C SER A 90 17.35 8.88 -4.27
N ILE A 91 17.09 7.59 -4.04
CA ILE A 91 17.95 6.74 -3.20
C ILE A 91 19.24 6.29 -3.92
N ASN A 92 19.42 6.58 -5.21
CA ASN A 92 20.72 6.43 -5.86
C ASN A 92 21.74 7.46 -5.34
N ASN A 93 21.25 8.56 -4.75
CA ASN A 93 22.09 9.46 -3.96
C ASN A 93 22.37 8.83 -2.58
N PRO A 94 23.66 8.58 -2.22
CA PRO A 94 24.02 7.91 -0.97
C PRO A 94 23.57 8.64 0.29
N GLU A 95 23.47 9.96 0.26
CA GLU A 95 22.98 10.76 1.40
C GLU A 95 21.49 10.47 1.68
N ASN A 96 20.69 10.50 0.61
CA ASN A 96 19.27 10.17 0.69
C ASN A 96 19.04 8.71 1.11
N TYR A 97 19.81 7.78 0.53
CA TYR A 97 19.77 6.37 0.91
C TYR A 97 20.00 6.20 2.42
N ASN A 98 21.09 6.73 2.91
CA ASN A 98 21.47 6.62 4.32
C ASN A 98 20.47 7.32 5.25
N SER A 99 19.99 8.50 4.85
CA SER A 99 18.99 9.26 5.62
C SER A 99 17.68 8.47 5.76
N ARG A 100 17.15 7.93 4.65
CA ARG A 100 15.90 7.14 4.68
C ARG A 100 16.09 5.83 5.44
N LYS A 101 17.22 5.13 5.22
CA LYS A 101 17.54 3.88 5.93
C LYS A 101 17.58 4.05 7.44
N LYS A 102 18.09 5.19 7.94
CA LYS A 102 18.09 5.51 9.38
C LYS A 102 16.69 5.61 9.97
N GLN A 103 15.71 6.04 9.17
CA GLN A 103 14.31 6.20 9.60
C GLN A 103 13.56 4.87 9.68
N ILE A 104 14.10 3.80 9.10
CA ILE A 104 13.50 2.47 9.14
C ILE A 104 14.05 1.72 10.38
N PRO A 105 13.24 1.36 11.37
CA PRO A 105 13.71 0.61 12.54
C PRO A 105 14.45 -0.70 12.20
N LEU A 106 13.96 -1.47 11.22
CA LEU A 106 14.62 -2.69 10.74
C LEU A 106 15.86 -2.43 9.87
N LYS A 107 16.21 -1.16 9.62
CA LYS A 107 17.45 -0.74 8.94
C LYS A 107 17.63 -1.28 7.51
N ASN A 108 16.57 -1.69 6.86
CA ASN A 108 16.57 -2.12 5.47
C ASN A 108 15.43 -1.47 4.70
N PHE A 109 15.69 -1.15 3.42
CA PHE A 109 14.59 -0.93 2.48
C PHE A 109 13.83 -2.23 2.28
N GLN A 110 12.58 -2.12 1.92
CA GLN A 110 11.79 -3.28 1.53
C GLN A 110 12.09 -3.64 0.08
N ASP A 111 12.12 -4.92 -0.20
CA ASP A 111 12.06 -5.42 -1.55
C ASP A 111 10.59 -5.53 -2.03
N PRO A 112 10.30 -5.42 -3.33
CA PRO A 112 8.95 -5.64 -3.86
C PRO A 112 8.33 -6.96 -3.42
N GLU A 113 9.13 -8.00 -3.23
CA GLU A 113 8.73 -9.31 -2.75
C GLU A 113 8.14 -9.28 -1.34
N ASP A 114 8.58 -8.38 -0.47
CA ASP A 114 8.01 -8.21 0.88
C ASP A 114 6.53 -7.82 0.80
N ILE A 115 6.20 -6.96 -0.17
CA ILE A 115 4.82 -6.55 -0.44
C ILE A 115 4.05 -7.67 -1.13
N ALA A 116 4.66 -8.33 -2.12
CA ALA A 116 4.04 -9.42 -2.89
C ALA A 116 3.65 -10.60 -1.99
N ASN A 117 4.46 -10.95 -1.00
CA ASN A 117 4.16 -12.01 -0.03
C ASN A 117 2.89 -11.71 0.77
N LEU A 118 2.71 -10.47 1.23
CA LEU A 118 1.46 -10.08 1.92
C LEU A 118 0.27 -10.08 0.95
N VAL A 119 0.45 -9.63 -0.30
CA VAL A 119 -0.60 -9.68 -1.33
C VAL A 119 -1.03 -11.13 -1.55
N LEU A 120 -0.10 -12.05 -1.71
CA LEU A 120 -0.38 -13.48 -1.89
C LEU A 120 -1.18 -14.05 -0.72
N PHE A 121 -0.76 -13.77 0.51
CA PHE A 121 -1.49 -14.16 1.72
C PHE A 121 -2.91 -13.58 1.73
N LEU A 122 -3.07 -12.28 1.50
CA LEU A 122 -4.39 -11.63 1.50
C LEU A 122 -5.29 -12.06 0.33
N ALA A 123 -4.72 -12.52 -0.76
CA ALA A 123 -5.47 -13.07 -1.90
C ALA A 123 -5.96 -14.50 -1.63
N SER A 124 -5.26 -15.24 -0.78
CA SER A 124 -5.54 -16.66 -0.50
C SER A 124 -6.69 -16.87 0.50
N SER A 125 -7.13 -18.13 0.63
CA SER A 125 -8.10 -18.56 1.64
C SER A 125 -7.56 -18.54 3.07
N GLU A 126 -6.24 -18.46 3.27
CA GLU A 126 -5.63 -18.38 4.60
C GLU A 126 -6.02 -17.09 5.33
N SER A 127 -6.35 -16.04 4.58
CA SER A 127 -6.81 -14.76 5.11
C SER A 127 -8.34 -14.57 5.07
N LYS A 128 -9.12 -15.67 4.98
CA LYS A 128 -10.58 -15.64 4.80
C LYS A 128 -11.35 -14.82 5.86
N MET A 129 -10.79 -14.63 7.04
CA MET A 129 -11.39 -13.83 8.13
C MET A 129 -10.79 -12.42 8.25
N ILE A 130 -9.95 -12.00 7.29
CA ILE A 130 -9.31 -10.68 7.28
C ILE A 130 -10.00 -9.80 6.24
N THR A 131 -10.75 -8.80 6.71
CA THR A 131 -11.38 -7.76 5.88
C THR A 131 -11.43 -6.44 6.63
N GLY A 132 -11.32 -5.32 5.94
CA GLY A 132 -11.27 -3.97 6.53
C GLY A 132 -9.94 -3.64 7.23
N ALA A 133 -8.93 -4.52 7.11
CA ALA A 133 -7.63 -4.31 7.72
C ALA A 133 -6.82 -3.23 7.00
N VAL A 134 -6.04 -2.48 7.79
CA VAL A 134 -5.04 -1.52 7.32
C VAL A 134 -3.70 -2.02 7.84
N ILE A 135 -2.85 -2.50 6.94
CA ILE A 135 -1.67 -3.28 7.30
C ILE A 135 -0.41 -2.56 6.83
N PRO A 136 0.40 -2.01 7.74
CA PRO A 136 1.70 -1.47 7.39
C PRO A 136 2.66 -2.61 7.03
N VAL A 137 3.43 -2.40 5.95
CA VAL A 137 4.60 -3.19 5.59
C VAL A 137 5.71 -2.18 5.38
N ASP A 138 6.45 -1.83 6.43
CA ASP A 138 7.26 -0.61 6.44
C ASP A 138 8.52 -0.70 7.31
N GLY A 139 8.85 -1.89 7.81
CA GLY A 139 10.00 -2.08 8.69
C GLY A 139 9.92 -1.29 9.99
N GLY A 140 8.71 -0.90 10.43
CA GLY A 140 8.47 -0.13 11.63
C GLY A 140 8.50 1.40 11.42
N SER A 141 8.58 1.87 10.19
CA SER A 141 8.72 3.32 9.89
C SER A 141 7.52 4.17 10.31
N SER A 142 6.37 3.56 10.58
CA SER A 142 5.15 4.26 11.04
C SER A 142 4.97 4.30 12.55
N LEU A 143 5.89 3.72 13.31
CA LEU A 143 5.86 3.71 14.78
C LEU A 143 6.29 5.03 15.40
#